data_25ed3824d884ff99c013cc65b7df5387
#
_entry.id   25ed3824d884ff99c013cc65b7df5387
#
_cell.length_a   1.000
_cell.length_b   1.000
_cell.length_c   1.000
_cell.angle_alpha   90.00
_cell.angle_beta   90.00
_cell.angle_gamma   90.00
#
_symmetry.space_group_name_H-M   'P 1'
#
loop_
_entity.id
_entity.type
_entity.pdbx_description
1 polymer ?
#
loop_
_entity_poly.entity_id
_entity_poly.type
_entity_poly.pdbx_seq_one_letter_code
_entity_poly.pdbx_strand_id
1 'polypeptide(L)'
;INVGVESGSQKILNEMKKGLSVEKVKQVFGWARELGLERRAFFLLGSPNETETDIRLTESLVEEIQPEVFGITILSPYPGTAHYDSKTMKDYDWTFADEYSNPYWETKYFSNAEIKRWQGYLTNKFSSSLSWHNRLIKENPHLVNQLG
;
A
#
# COMPACT_ATOMS: atom_id res chain seq x y z
N ILE A 1 -11.02 -1.72 -10.83
CA ILE A 1 -9.89 -0.81 -11.12
C ILE A 1 -8.71 -1.12 -10.22
N ASN A 2 -7.47 -0.95 -10.72
CA ASN A 2 -6.24 -1.06 -9.95
C ASN A 2 -5.60 0.32 -9.84
N VAL A 3 -5.31 0.76 -8.62
CA VAL A 3 -4.75 2.10 -8.38
C VAL A 3 -3.51 1.99 -7.49
N GLY A 4 -2.37 2.43 -8.00
CA GLY A 4 -1.17 2.68 -7.19
C GLY A 4 -1.35 3.99 -6.44
N VAL A 5 -1.88 3.90 -5.21
CA VAL A 5 -2.12 5.07 -4.34
C VAL A 5 -0.82 5.53 -3.70
N GLU A 6 0.04 4.60 -3.36
CA GLU A 6 1.36 4.68 -2.73
C GLU A 6 1.30 5.16 -1.27
N SER A 7 0.67 6.28 -0.95
CA SER A 7 0.59 6.82 0.41
C SER A 7 -0.69 7.61 0.65
N GLY A 8 -1.16 7.62 1.88
CA GLY A 8 -2.20 8.53 2.35
C GLY A 8 -1.67 9.90 2.76
N SER A 9 -0.37 10.10 2.76
CA SER A 9 0.26 11.38 3.05
C SER A 9 0.52 12.16 1.77
N GLN A 10 -0.10 13.33 1.64
CA GLN A 10 0.16 14.23 0.51
C GLN A 10 1.63 14.66 0.43
N LYS A 11 2.30 14.82 1.58
CA LYS A 11 3.74 15.09 1.64
C LYS A 11 4.53 14.01 0.91
N ILE A 12 4.27 12.74 1.23
CA ILE A 12 4.96 11.60 0.63
C ILE A 12 4.66 11.49 -0.87
N LEU A 13 3.39 11.65 -1.28
CA LEU A 13 3.02 11.66 -2.71
C LEU A 13 3.75 12.75 -3.50
N ASN A 14 3.93 13.93 -2.92
CA ASN A 14 4.66 15.03 -3.53
C ASN A 14 6.16 14.71 -3.66
N GLU A 15 6.78 14.13 -2.63
CA GLU A 15 8.19 13.71 -2.64
C GLU A 15 8.44 12.62 -3.69
N MET A 16 7.52 11.67 -3.84
CA MET A 16 7.55 10.64 -4.90
C MET A 16 7.31 11.21 -6.30
N LYS A 17 6.91 12.47 -6.42
CA LYS A 17 6.51 13.09 -7.70
C LYS A 17 5.42 12.31 -8.42
N LYS A 18 4.51 11.70 -7.66
CA LYS A 18 3.45 10.82 -8.19
C LYS A 18 2.42 11.58 -9.03
N GLY A 19 2.31 12.91 -8.87
CA GLY A 19 1.30 13.72 -9.55
C GLY A 19 -0.14 13.38 -9.15
N LEU A 20 -0.32 12.73 -8.00
CA LEU A 20 -1.58 12.29 -7.44
C LEU A 20 -1.88 13.06 -6.16
N SER A 21 -3.14 13.38 -5.90
CA SER A 21 -3.58 13.93 -4.62
C SER A 21 -4.46 12.93 -3.87
N VAL A 22 -4.38 12.98 -2.55
CA VAL A 22 -5.22 12.16 -1.65
C VAL A 22 -6.70 12.40 -1.95
N GLU A 23 -7.11 13.65 -2.16
CA GLU A 23 -8.49 14.00 -2.51
C GLU A 23 -8.94 13.37 -3.84
N LYS A 24 -8.04 13.32 -4.83
CA LYS A 24 -8.35 12.68 -6.12
C LYS A 24 -8.52 11.17 -5.95
N VAL A 25 -7.72 10.53 -5.09
CA VAL A 25 -7.88 9.11 -4.76
C VAL A 25 -9.27 8.86 -4.17
N LYS A 26 -9.66 9.62 -3.15
CA LYS A 26 -10.99 9.52 -2.52
C LYS A 26 -12.12 9.66 -3.54
N GLN A 27 -12.01 10.66 -4.41
CA GLN A 27 -12.99 10.92 -5.47
C GLN A 27 -13.12 9.73 -6.44
N VAL A 28 -11.98 9.20 -6.92
CA VAL A 28 -11.96 8.06 -7.86
C VAL A 28 -12.53 6.80 -7.21
N PHE A 29 -12.19 6.53 -5.95
CA PHE A 29 -12.73 5.38 -5.23
C PHE A 29 -14.23 5.53 -4.93
N GLY A 30 -14.69 6.76 -4.69
CA GLY A 30 -16.13 7.08 -4.58
C GLY A 30 -16.89 6.77 -5.87
N TRP A 31 -16.44 7.30 -6.99
CA TRP A 31 -17.04 7.01 -8.31
C TRP A 31 -17.04 5.52 -8.66
N ALA A 32 -15.92 4.83 -8.39
CA ALA A 32 -15.84 3.39 -8.66
C ALA A 32 -16.84 2.61 -7.80
N ARG A 33 -17.06 3.02 -6.54
CA ARG A 33 -18.08 2.45 -5.66
C ARG A 33 -19.48 2.65 -6.21
N GLU A 34 -19.83 3.87 -6.64
CA GLU A 34 -21.14 4.18 -7.23
C GLU A 34 -21.43 3.37 -8.50
N LEU A 35 -20.38 3.07 -9.27
CA LEU A 35 -20.46 2.26 -10.48
C LEU A 35 -20.38 0.74 -10.24
N GLY A 36 -20.29 0.29 -8.99
CA GLY A 36 -20.17 -1.13 -8.64
C GLY A 36 -18.86 -1.80 -9.11
N LEU A 37 -17.79 -1.02 -9.32
CA LEU A 37 -16.50 -1.54 -9.77
C LEU A 37 -15.67 -2.06 -8.59
N GLU A 38 -15.03 -3.21 -8.74
CA GLU A 38 -14.02 -3.69 -7.79
C GLU A 38 -12.83 -2.70 -7.74
N ARG A 39 -12.43 -2.33 -6.52
CA ARG A 39 -11.39 -1.32 -6.25
C ARG A 39 -10.20 -1.99 -5.58
N ARG A 40 -9.06 -1.93 -6.24
CA ARG A 40 -7.79 -2.44 -5.73
C ARG A 40 -6.85 -1.28 -5.47
N ALA A 41 -6.38 -1.15 -4.23
CA ALA A 41 -5.46 -0.09 -3.81
C ALA A 41 -4.11 -0.67 -3.41
N PHE A 42 -3.05 -0.11 -3.97
CA PHE A 42 -1.69 -0.52 -3.69
C PHE A 42 -0.92 0.63 -3.05
N PHE A 43 -0.18 0.31 -1.99
CA PHE A 43 0.57 1.25 -1.18
C PHE A 43 2.03 0.85 -1.07
N LEU A 44 2.88 1.81 -0.72
CA LEU A 44 4.32 1.65 -0.56
C LEU A 44 4.77 2.22 0.79
N LEU A 45 5.50 1.43 1.57
CA LEU A 45 6.14 1.86 2.82
C LEU A 45 7.63 2.10 2.63
N GLY A 46 8.20 2.90 3.50
CA GLY A 46 9.63 3.11 3.54
C GLY A 46 10.10 4.22 2.61
N SER A 47 9.27 5.21 2.31
CA SER A 47 9.76 6.46 1.69
C SER A 47 10.77 7.13 2.61
N PRO A 48 11.88 7.71 2.09
CA PRO A 48 13.00 8.18 2.90
C PRO A 48 12.64 9.14 4.04
N ASN A 49 11.63 9.99 3.83
CA ASN A 49 11.15 10.96 4.82
C ASN A 49 9.79 10.58 5.44
N GLU A 50 9.35 9.35 5.27
CA GLU A 50 8.11 8.85 5.84
C GLU A 50 8.23 8.71 7.35
N THR A 51 7.27 9.24 8.09
CA THR A 51 7.16 9.17 9.54
C THR A 51 5.96 8.31 9.95
N GLU A 52 5.87 7.97 11.22
CA GLU A 52 4.68 7.27 11.74
C GLU A 52 3.38 8.04 11.44
N THR A 53 3.40 9.36 11.52
CA THR A 53 2.23 10.18 11.17
C THR A 53 1.81 9.96 9.71
N ASP A 54 2.77 9.85 8.78
CA ASP A 54 2.49 9.60 7.38
C ASP A 54 1.87 8.20 7.15
N ILE A 55 2.38 7.20 7.90
CA ILE A 55 1.81 5.84 7.86
C ILE A 55 0.38 5.81 8.43
N ARG A 56 0.11 6.57 9.51
CA ARG A 56 -1.24 6.69 10.06
C ARG A 56 -2.21 7.40 9.11
N LEU A 57 -1.74 8.37 8.33
CA LEU A 57 -2.55 8.96 7.26
C LEU A 57 -2.87 7.94 6.17
N THR A 58 -1.94 7.06 5.84
CA THR A 58 -2.18 5.94 4.92
C THR A 58 -3.24 4.98 5.48
N GLU A 59 -3.11 4.60 6.74
CA GLU A 59 -4.11 3.78 7.46
C GLU A 59 -5.51 4.39 7.40
N SER A 60 -5.63 5.69 7.73
CA SER A 60 -6.89 6.42 7.70
C SER A 60 -7.49 6.51 6.29
N LEU A 61 -6.64 6.71 5.28
CA LEU A 61 -7.11 6.73 3.89
C LEU A 61 -7.68 5.37 3.46
N VAL A 62 -7.04 4.26 3.82
CA VAL A 62 -7.56 2.91 3.52
C VAL A 62 -8.92 2.68 4.18
N GLU A 63 -9.08 3.12 5.44
CA GLU A 63 -10.37 3.05 6.16
C GLU A 63 -11.47 3.85 5.46
N GLU A 64 -11.13 5.01 4.89
CA GLU A 64 -12.07 5.87 4.19
C GLU A 64 -12.46 5.34 2.81
N ILE A 65 -11.48 4.95 1.98
CA ILE A 65 -11.73 4.49 0.60
C ILE A 65 -12.26 3.06 0.52
N GLN A 66 -12.01 2.24 1.55
CA GLN A 66 -12.50 0.86 1.69
C GLN A 66 -12.31 0.02 0.40
N PRO A 67 -11.09 -0.22 -0.05
CA PRO A 67 -10.85 -1.03 -1.24
C PRO A 67 -11.25 -2.50 -0.97
N GLU A 68 -11.67 -3.22 -2.01
CA GLU A 68 -11.91 -4.66 -1.93
C GLU A 68 -10.60 -5.43 -1.81
N VAL A 69 -9.55 -4.94 -2.47
CA VAL A 69 -8.20 -5.51 -2.39
C VAL A 69 -7.23 -4.43 -1.93
N PHE A 70 -6.51 -4.75 -0.87
CA PHE A 70 -5.42 -3.96 -0.32
C PHE A 70 -4.10 -4.67 -0.54
N GLY A 71 -3.11 -3.95 -1.08
CA GLY A 71 -1.73 -4.41 -1.18
C GLY A 71 -0.78 -3.36 -0.65
N ILE A 72 0.26 -3.79 0.09
CA ILE A 72 1.29 -2.90 0.60
C ILE A 72 2.66 -3.55 0.48
N THR A 73 3.58 -2.84 -0.13
CA THR A 73 4.95 -3.28 -0.40
C THR A 73 5.96 -2.35 0.29
N ILE A 74 7.22 -2.76 0.31
CA ILE A 74 8.33 -1.96 0.86
C ILE A 74 9.12 -1.39 -0.30
N LEU A 75 9.51 -0.13 -0.21
CA LEU A 75 10.36 0.53 -1.20
C LEU A 75 11.66 -0.28 -1.39
N SER A 76 11.91 -0.69 -2.63
CA SER A 76 13.11 -1.41 -3.03
C SER A 76 13.86 -0.59 -4.07
N PRO A 77 14.97 0.05 -3.70
CA PRO A 77 15.71 0.94 -4.57
C PRO A 77 16.57 0.15 -5.56
N TYR A 78 15.96 -0.34 -6.61
CA TYR A 78 16.66 -1.08 -7.67
C TYR A 78 17.68 -0.22 -8.41
N PRO A 79 18.74 -0.83 -8.99
CA PRO A 79 19.70 -0.13 -9.84
C PRO A 79 19.03 0.73 -10.89
N GLY A 80 19.45 1.99 -10.99
CA GLY A 80 18.89 2.97 -11.91
C GLY A 80 17.73 3.81 -11.34
N THR A 81 17.24 3.51 -10.14
CA THR A 81 16.24 4.35 -9.46
C THR A 81 16.89 5.49 -8.67
N ALA A 82 16.10 6.53 -8.36
CA ALA A 82 16.59 7.73 -7.67
C ALA A 82 17.12 7.46 -6.25
N HIS A 83 16.70 6.37 -5.61
CA HIS A 83 17.12 5.99 -4.26
C HIS A 83 18.22 4.94 -4.24
N TYR A 84 18.68 4.49 -5.42
CA TYR A 84 19.77 3.55 -5.51
C TYR A 84 21.11 4.23 -5.30
N ASP A 85 21.90 3.71 -4.36
CA ASP A 85 23.30 4.13 -4.14
C ASP A 85 24.22 2.91 -4.24
N SER A 86 24.99 2.86 -5.30
CA SER A 86 25.94 1.75 -5.56
C SER A 86 27.04 1.61 -4.52
N LYS A 87 27.32 2.63 -3.70
CA LYS A 87 28.35 2.58 -2.66
C LYS A 87 27.86 1.88 -1.40
N THR A 88 26.63 2.20 -0.99
CA THR A 88 26.01 1.64 0.22
C THR A 88 25.33 0.31 -0.03
N MET A 89 24.89 0.05 -1.28
CA MET A 89 24.13 -1.14 -1.66
C MET A 89 24.95 -2.18 -2.43
N LYS A 90 26.28 -2.04 -2.44
CA LYS A 90 27.20 -2.96 -3.18
C LYS A 90 27.12 -4.41 -2.71
N ASP A 91 26.82 -4.61 -1.42
CA ASP A 91 26.81 -5.92 -0.78
C ASP A 91 25.37 -6.51 -0.69
N TYR A 92 24.38 -5.87 -1.31
CA TYR A 92 23.01 -6.38 -1.35
C TYR A 92 22.93 -7.64 -2.21
N ASP A 93 22.38 -8.69 -1.65
CA ASP A 93 21.94 -9.84 -2.44
C ASP A 93 20.59 -9.52 -3.10
N TRP A 94 20.65 -9.13 -4.36
CA TRP A 94 19.48 -8.70 -5.13
C TRP A 94 18.48 -9.82 -5.37
N THR A 95 18.83 -11.09 -5.10
CA THR A 95 17.87 -12.20 -5.16
C THR A 95 16.85 -12.15 -4.04
N PHE A 96 17.14 -11.43 -2.95
CA PHE A 96 16.25 -11.23 -1.80
C PHE A 96 15.70 -9.82 -1.67
N ALA A 97 16.11 -8.90 -2.53
CA ALA A 97 15.70 -7.50 -2.48
C ALA A 97 14.39 -7.25 -3.25
N ASP A 98 13.39 -8.07 -3.02
CA ASP A 98 12.06 -7.84 -3.57
C ASP A 98 11.25 -6.84 -2.73
N GLU A 99 10.13 -6.36 -3.26
CA GLU A 99 9.27 -5.37 -2.63
C GLU A 99 8.40 -5.92 -1.46
N TYR A 100 8.39 -7.23 -1.26
CA TYR A 100 7.63 -7.89 -0.18
C TYR A 100 8.49 -8.25 1.02
N SER A 101 9.72 -8.68 0.77
CA SER A 101 10.61 -9.23 1.79
C SER A 101 11.95 -8.50 1.94
N ASN A 102 12.15 -7.35 1.25
CA ASN A 102 13.41 -6.61 1.26
C ASN A 102 14.05 -6.56 2.67
N PRO A 103 15.22 -7.21 2.88
CA PRO A 103 15.84 -7.28 4.19
C PRO A 103 16.79 -6.11 4.48
N TYR A 104 17.02 -5.23 3.51
CA TYR A 104 18.10 -4.25 3.55
C TYR A 104 17.62 -2.80 3.70
N TRP A 105 16.37 -2.52 3.27
CA TRP A 105 15.91 -1.14 3.20
C TRP A 105 15.59 -0.56 4.57
N GLU A 106 16.21 0.54 4.87
CA GLU A 106 16.00 1.35 6.07
C GLU A 106 15.83 2.81 5.68
N THR A 107 15.18 3.59 6.53
CA THR A 107 15.01 5.02 6.34
C THR A 107 15.60 5.78 7.51
N LYS A 108 15.57 7.11 7.44
CA LYS A 108 15.99 7.96 8.55
C LYS A 108 15.17 7.70 9.83
N TYR A 109 13.93 7.27 9.71
CA TYR A 109 12.98 7.16 10.82
C TYR A 109 12.64 5.73 11.22
N PHE A 110 12.93 4.77 10.35
CA PHE A 110 12.57 3.37 10.57
C PHE A 110 13.70 2.43 10.16
N SER A 111 14.04 1.53 11.04
CA SER A 111 14.81 0.32 10.71
C SER A 111 13.97 -0.60 9.81
N ASN A 112 14.65 -1.52 9.12
CA ASN A 112 13.98 -2.55 8.31
C ASN A 112 12.94 -3.34 9.12
N ALA A 113 13.28 -3.72 10.35
CA ALA A 113 12.36 -4.44 11.24
C ALA A 113 11.10 -3.63 11.57
N GLU A 114 11.20 -2.31 11.71
CA GLU A 114 10.07 -1.43 11.97
C GLU A 114 9.19 -1.28 10.74
N ILE A 115 9.76 -1.12 9.55
CA ILE A 115 9.01 -1.08 8.28
C ILE A 115 8.22 -2.39 8.10
N LYS A 116 8.86 -3.54 8.35
CA LYS A 116 8.20 -4.85 8.28
C LYS A 116 7.08 -5.02 9.31
N ARG A 117 7.24 -4.49 10.52
CA ARG A 117 6.16 -4.49 11.52
C ARG A 117 4.96 -3.68 11.04
N TRP A 118 5.19 -2.50 10.45
CA TRP A 118 4.13 -1.69 9.87
C TRP A 118 3.45 -2.39 8.69
N GLN A 119 4.23 -2.99 7.79
CA GLN A 119 3.68 -3.79 6.68
C GLN A 119 2.79 -4.91 7.20
N GLY A 120 3.29 -5.71 8.17
CA GLY A 120 2.52 -6.80 8.77
C GLY A 120 1.26 -6.32 9.48
N TYR A 121 1.35 -5.22 10.23
CA TYR A 121 0.19 -4.62 10.90
C TYR A 121 -0.90 -4.20 9.90
N LEU A 122 -0.55 -3.43 8.88
CA LEU A 122 -1.50 -2.95 7.87
C LEU A 122 -2.05 -4.09 7.02
N THR A 123 -1.21 -5.05 6.64
CA THR A 123 -1.65 -6.25 5.92
C THR A 123 -2.67 -7.03 6.74
N ASN A 124 -2.39 -7.33 8.00
CA ASN A 124 -3.33 -8.05 8.86
C ASN A 124 -4.64 -7.29 9.07
N LYS A 125 -4.57 -5.96 9.16
CA LYS A 125 -5.76 -5.12 9.37
C LYS A 125 -6.66 -5.07 8.13
N PHE A 126 -6.08 -5.01 6.91
CA PHE A 126 -6.82 -4.69 5.71
C PHE A 126 -6.90 -5.80 4.65
N SER A 127 -5.95 -6.76 4.66
CA SER A 127 -5.92 -7.84 3.65
C SER A 127 -6.66 -9.11 4.07
N SER A 128 -7.50 -9.08 5.09
CA SER A 128 -8.29 -10.27 5.41
C SER A 128 -9.22 -10.58 4.23
N SER A 129 -8.87 -11.60 3.45
CA SER A 129 -9.73 -12.17 2.39
C SER A 129 -11.15 -12.46 2.88
N LEU A 130 -11.27 -12.71 4.18
CA LEU A 130 -12.55 -12.87 4.86
C LEU A 130 -13.40 -11.59 4.85
N SER A 131 -12.80 -10.40 4.88
CA SER A 131 -13.56 -9.15 4.91
C SER A 131 -14.21 -8.84 3.57
N TRP A 132 -13.55 -9.17 2.46
CA TRP A 132 -14.10 -9.00 1.12
C TRP A 132 -15.22 -10.04 0.86
N HIS A 133 -14.96 -11.33 1.10
CA HIS A 133 -15.97 -12.39 0.96
C HIS A 133 -17.18 -12.14 1.84
N ASN A 134 -16.98 -11.81 3.10
CA ASN A 134 -18.08 -11.52 4.02
C ASN A 134 -18.87 -10.27 3.64
N ARG A 135 -18.22 -9.26 3.06
CA ARG A 135 -18.86 -8.05 2.56
C ARG A 135 -19.69 -8.36 1.30
N LEU A 136 -19.09 -9.09 0.36
CA LEU A 136 -19.76 -9.51 -0.89
C LEU A 136 -21.00 -10.35 -0.62
N ILE A 137 -20.90 -11.29 0.32
CA ILE A 137 -22.02 -12.13 0.77
C ILE A 137 -23.08 -11.27 1.48
N LYS A 138 -22.67 -10.34 2.32
CA LYS A 138 -23.58 -9.46 3.07
C LYS A 138 -24.34 -8.49 2.16
N GLU A 139 -23.66 -7.95 1.15
CA GLU A 139 -24.23 -6.99 0.19
C GLU A 139 -25.03 -7.69 -0.93
N ASN A 140 -24.72 -8.98 -1.19
CA ASN A 140 -25.35 -9.78 -2.25
C ASN A 140 -25.74 -11.18 -1.76
N PRO A 141 -26.72 -11.30 -0.85
CA PRO A 141 -27.07 -12.60 -0.25
C PRO A 141 -27.51 -13.65 -1.28
N HIS A 142 -27.97 -13.23 -2.46
CA HIS A 142 -28.38 -14.11 -3.55
C HIS A 142 -27.20 -14.85 -4.24
N LEU A 143 -25.93 -14.36 -4.10
CA LEU A 143 -24.75 -15.01 -4.67
C LEU A 143 -24.31 -16.24 -3.87
N VAL A 144 -24.73 -16.37 -2.62
CA VAL A 144 -24.37 -17.51 -1.75
C VAL A 144 -24.84 -18.84 -2.35
N ASN A 145 -25.97 -18.86 -3.05
CA ASN A 145 -26.55 -20.04 -3.66
C ASN A 145 -25.94 -20.42 -5.01
N GLN A 146 -25.00 -19.63 -5.57
CA GLN A 146 -24.34 -19.89 -6.85
C GLN A 146 -22.90 -20.41 -6.68
N LEU A 147 -22.37 -20.43 -5.45
CA LEU A 147 -21.01 -20.86 -5.12
C LEU A 147 -20.97 -22.23 -4.41
N GLY A 148 -22.10 -22.95 -4.34
CA GLY A 148 -22.22 -24.28 -3.79
C GLY A 148 -22.12 -25.40 -4.83
#